data_ad76e223feaac0b658b029f941d77da3
#
_entry.id   ad76e223feaac0b658b029f941d77da3
#
_cell.length_a   1.000
_cell.length_b   1.000
_cell.length_c   1.000
_cell.angle_alpha   90.00
_cell.angle_beta   90.00
_cell.angle_gamma   90.00
#
_symmetry.space_group_name_H-M   'P 1'
#
loop_
_entity.id
_entity.type
_entity.pdbx_description
1 polymer ?
#
loop_
_entity_poly.entity_id
_entity_poly.type
_entity_poly.pdbx_seq_one_letter_code
_entity_poly.pdbx_strand_id
1 'polypeptide(L)' 'MATAAVERCKRKLPDRLAIVRADRSQRQFARDLGVFQQNVNRYESGTTPHTDFLITLALKEQISIDWLLLGKGRMRRSR' A
#
# COMPACT_ATOMS: atom_id res chain seq x y z
N MET A 1 -17.12 -2.29 -12.43
CA MET A 1 -18.08 -2.76 -11.44
C MET A 1 -17.36 -3.60 -10.40
N ALA A 2 -17.61 -3.34 -9.13
CA ALA A 2 -16.92 -4.06 -8.06
C ALA A 2 -17.58 -5.41 -7.83
N THR A 3 -16.76 -6.46 -7.74
CA THR A 3 -17.22 -7.80 -7.38
C THR A 3 -16.88 -8.05 -5.92
N ALA A 4 -17.39 -9.17 -5.36
CA ALA A 4 -17.06 -9.55 -3.99
C ALA A 4 -15.55 -9.72 -3.82
N ALA A 5 -14.87 -10.27 -4.81
CA ALA A 5 -13.41 -10.45 -4.76
C ALA A 5 -12.69 -9.11 -4.73
N VAL A 6 -13.14 -8.16 -5.55
CA VAL A 6 -12.55 -6.81 -5.58
C VAL A 6 -12.75 -6.13 -4.23
N GLU A 7 -13.95 -6.22 -3.68
CA GLU A 7 -14.23 -5.59 -2.38
C GLU A 7 -13.40 -6.18 -1.25
N ARG A 8 -13.19 -7.50 -1.27
CA ARG A 8 -12.33 -8.14 -0.27
C ARG A 8 -10.90 -7.62 -0.36
N CYS A 9 -10.38 -7.50 -1.57
CA CYS A 9 -9.01 -7.00 -1.78
C CYS A 9 -8.89 -5.56 -1.29
N LYS A 10 -9.89 -4.72 -1.60
CA LYS A 10 -9.88 -3.32 -1.16
C LYS A 10 -9.91 -3.21 0.36
N ARG A 11 -10.68 -4.08 1.03
CA ARG A 11 -10.74 -4.04 2.50
C ARG A 11 -9.43 -4.42 3.15
N LYS A 12 -8.64 -5.28 2.52
CA LYS A 12 -7.36 -5.72 3.07
C LYS A 12 -6.22 -4.76 2.80
N LEU A 13 -6.39 -3.87 1.83
CA LEU A 13 -5.33 -2.98 1.40
C LEU A 13 -4.80 -2.08 2.51
N PRO A 14 -5.64 -1.44 3.34
CA PRO A 14 -5.12 -0.61 4.44
C PRO A 14 -4.20 -1.38 5.38
N ASP A 15 -4.54 -2.62 5.71
CA ASP A 15 -3.71 -3.44 6.59
C ASP A 15 -2.36 -3.75 5.95
N ARG A 16 -2.37 -4.04 4.64
CA ARG A 16 -1.12 -4.32 3.93
C ARG A 16 -0.23 -3.09 3.83
N LEU A 17 -0.82 -1.92 3.65
CA LEU A 17 -0.06 -0.67 3.67
C LEU A 17 0.61 -0.46 5.02
N ALA A 18 -0.10 -0.73 6.11
CA ALA A 18 0.46 -0.61 7.45
C ALA A 18 1.59 -1.62 7.66
N ILE A 19 1.48 -2.82 7.11
CA ILE A 19 2.55 -3.82 7.19
C ILE A 19 3.81 -3.31 6.47
N VAL A 20 3.65 -2.71 5.30
CA VAL A 20 4.79 -2.14 4.58
C VAL A 20 5.44 -1.03 5.38
N ARG A 21 4.64 -0.18 6.01
CA ARG A 21 5.17 0.90 6.84
C ARG A 21 5.97 0.35 8.02
N ALA A 22 5.56 -0.77 8.56
CA ALA A 22 6.20 -1.43 9.69
C ALA A 22 6.23 -0.52 10.92
N ASP A 23 7.38 -0.36 11.56
CA ASP A 23 7.49 0.41 12.80
C ASP A 23 7.74 1.90 12.58
N ARG A 24 7.81 2.35 11.32
CA ARG A 24 7.96 3.77 11.03
C ARG A 24 6.65 4.50 11.33
N SER A 25 6.75 5.77 11.75
CA SER A 25 5.56 6.60 11.84
C SER A 25 5.01 6.86 10.44
N GLN A 26 3.73 7.24 10.34
CA GLN A 26 3.17 7.63 9.06
C GLN A 26 3.94 8.81 8.47
N ARG A 27 4.41 9.73 9.33
CA ARG A 27 5.20 10.88 8.89
C ARG A 27 6.51 10.44 8.26
N GLN A 28 7.23 9.52 8.91
CA GLN A 28 8.49 9.03 8.37
C GLN A 28 8.29 8.26 7.07
N PHE A 29 7.26 7.42 7.04
CA PHE A 29 6.94 6.65 5.85
C PHE A 29 6.63 7.57 4.67
N ALA A 30 5.81 8.60 4.92
CA ALA A 30 5.49 9.58 3.88
C ALA A 30 6.74 10.27 3.36
N ARG A 31 7.64 10.63 4.28
CA ARG A 31 8.92 11.26 3.89
C ARG A 31 9.75 10.32 3.05
N ASP A 32 9.84 9.05 3.45
CA ASP A 32 10.61 8.05 2.72
C ASP A 32 10.06 7.85 1.30
N LEU A 33 8.76 7.96 1.13
CA LEU A 33 8.12 7.79 -0.17
C LEU A 33 8.08 9.09 -0.98
N GLY A 34 8.29 10.23 -0.34
CA GLY A 34 8.15 11.52 -1.01
C GLY A 34 6.71 11.92 -1.26
N VAL A 35 5.81 11.53 -0.36
CA VAL A 35 4.38 11.86 -0.48
C VAL A 35 3.93 12.60 0.76
N PHE A 36 2.72 13.16 0.72
CA PHE A 36 2.16 13.85 1.88
C PHE A 36 1.69 12.84 2.93
N GLN A 37 1.95 13.14 4.20
CA GLN A 37 1.52 12.29 5.30
C GLN A 37 0.00 12.08 5.31
N GLN A 38 -0.76 13.08 4.91
CA GLN A 38 -2.22 12.97 4.84
C GLN A 38 -2.66 11.82 3.95
N ASN A 39 -1.94 11.59 2.85
CA ASN A 39 -2.26 10.51 1.93
C ASN A 39 -2.01 9.15 2.57
N VAL A 40 -0.88 9.01 3.30
CA VAL A 40 -0.62 7.77 4.02
C VAL A 40 -1.75 7.48 5.01
N ASN A 41 -2.13 8.50 5.78
CA ASN A 41 -3.21 8.36 6.77
C ASN A 41 -4.53 7.95 6.11
N ARG A 42 -4.90 8.62 5.03
CA ARG A 42 -6.16 8.35 4.34
C ARG A 42 -6.18 6.94 3.75
N TYR A 43 -5.07 6.52 3.16
CA TYR A 43 -5.01 5.20 2.54
C TYR A 43 -5.03 4.10 3.59
N GLU A 44 -4.38 4.31 4.73
CA GLU A 44 -4.44 3.34 5.83
C GLU A 44 -5.80 3.35 6.53
N SER A 45 -6.60 4.37 6.31
CA SER A 45 -7.95 4.46 6.87
C SER A 45 -9.03 3.93 5.92
N GLY A 46 -8.66 3.53 4.72
CA GLY A 46 -9.60 2.89 3.80
C GLY A 46 -9.86 3.60 2.49
N THR A 47 -9.35 4.83 2.31
CA THR A 47 -9.47 5.51 1.03
C THR A 47 -8.64 4.75 -0.01
N THR A 48 -9.20 4.59 -1.20
CA THR A 48 -8.50 3.88 -2.28
C THR A 48 -7.31 4.71 -2.76
N PRO A 49 -6.09 4.14 -2.74
CA PRO A 49 -4.91 4.89 -3.19
C PRO A 49 -4.94 5.17 -4.68
N HIS A 50 -4.35 6.31 -5.04
CA HIS A 50 -4.10 6.62 -6.44
C HIS A 50 -3.02 5.71 -7.01
N THR A 51 -3.08 5.51 -8.31
CA THR A 51 -2.09 4.69 -9.03
C THR A 51 -0.67 5.20 -8.79
N ASP A 52 -0.47 6.52 -8.79
CA ASP A 52 0.86 7.11 -8.56
C ASP A 52 1.43 6.67 -7.22
N PHE A 53 0.61 6.62 -6.18
CA PHE A 53 1.06 6.18 -4.86
C PHE A 53 1.48 4.71 -4.90
N LEU A 54 0.69 3.87 -5.58
CA LEU A 54 0.98 2.44 -5.67
C LEU A 54 2.29 2.19 -6.43
N ILE A 55 2.52 2.92 -7.51
CA ILE A 55 3.76 2.80 -8.28
C ILE A 55 4.94 3.25 -7.43
N THR A 56 4.81 4.39 -6.74
CA THR A 56 5.86 4.89 -5.87
C THR A 56 6.22 3.88 -4.80
N LEU A 57 5.20 3.28 -4.18
CA LEU A 57 5.39 2.28 -3.14
C LEU A 57 6.15 1.07 -3.69
N ALA A 58 5.72 0.58 -4.85
CA ALA A 58 6.34 -0.59 -5.46
C ALA A 58 7.81 -0.32 -5.78
N LEU A 59 8.12 0.86 -6.30
CA LEU A 59 9.48 1.19 -6.70
C LEU A 59 10.38 1.46 -5.49
N LYS A 60 9.91 2.23 -4.53
CA LYS A 60 10.75 2.66 -3.40
C LYS A 60 10.89 1.60 -2.33
N GLU A 61 9.87 0.79 -2.11
CA GLU A 61 9.88 -0.23 -1.08
C GLU A 61 10.10 -1.63 -1.64
N GLN A 62 10.25 -1.78 -2.94
CA GLN A 62 10.41 -3.07 -3.60
C GLN A 62 9.26 -4.01 -3.29
N ILE A 63 8.04 -3.49 -3.26
CA ILE A 63 6.84 -4.25 -2.91
C ILE A 63 6.24 -4.86 -4.17
N SER A 64 5.82 -6.11 -4.04
CA SER A 64 5.08 -6.79 -5.10
C SER A 64 3.66 -6.24 -5.15
N ILE A 65 3.23 -5.82 -6.33
CA ILE A 65 1.86 -5.34 -6.51
C ILE A 65 0.87 -6.48 -6.34
N ASP A 66 1.21 -7.69 -6.77
CA ASP A 66 0.35 -8.85 -6.55
C ASP A 66 0.10 -9.06 -5.06
N TRP A 67 1.16 -8.97 -4.25
CA TRP A 67 0.98 -9.12 -2.81
C TRP A 67 0.15 -7.97 -2.24
N LEU A 68 0.47 -6.75 -2.64
CA LEU A 68 -0.19 -5.57 -2.08
C LEU A 68 -1.69 -5.56 -2.40
N LEU A 69 -2.04 -5.81 -3.64
CA LEU A 69 -3.42 -5.67 -4.09
C LEU A 69 -4.22 -6.96 -3.94
N LEU A 70 -3.60 -8.11 -4.14
CA LEU A 70 -4.31 -9.39 -4.16
C LEU A 70 -3.96 -10.30 -3.00
N GLY A 71 -2.90 -9.98 -2.27
CA GLY A 71 -2.45 -10.83 -1.16
C GLY A 71 -1.76 -12.10 -1.63
N LYS A 72 -1.25 -12.12 -2.86
CA LYS A 72 -0.62 -13.30 -3.43
C LYS A 72 0.89 -13.14 -3.51
N GLY A 73 1.59 -14.23 -3.25
CA GLY A 73 3.05 -14.24 -3.35
C GLY A 73 3.71 -13.58 -2.16
N ARG A 74 4.94 -13.14 -2.37
CA ARG A 74 5.75 -12.53 -1.34
C ARG A 74 5.56 -11.03 -1.34
N MET A 75 5.67 -10.42 -0.15
CA MET A 75 5.55 -8.98 -0.01
C MET A 75 6.62 -8.25 -0.81
N ARG A 76 7.88 -8.66 -0.67
CA ARG A 76 8.98 -8.00 -1.37
C ARG A 76 9.34 -8.76 -2.62
N ARG A 77 9.68 -8.00 -3.68
CA ARG A 77 10.08 -8.58 -4.95
C ARG A 77 11.48 -9.18 -4.81
N SER A 78 11.68 -10.31 -5.48
CA SER A 78 13.01 -10.90 -5.60
C SER A 78 13.83 -10.11 -6.62
N ARG A 79 15.13 -10.14 -6.43
CA ARG A 79 16.04 -9.56 -7.40
C ARG A 79 16.32 -10.55 -8.51
#